data_37f6d8a5ecf7ea3db130ed25eab0e070
#
_entry.id   37f6d8a5ecf7ea3db130ed25eab0e070
#
_cell.length_a   1.000
_cell.length_b   1.000
_cell.length_c   1.000
_cell.angle_alpha   90.00
_cell.angle_beta   90.00
_cell.angle_gamma   90.00
#
_symmetry.space_group_name_H-M   'P 1'
#
loop_
_entity.id
_entity.type
_entity.pdbx_description
1 polymer ?
#
loop_
_entity_poly.entity_id
_entity_poly.type
_entity_poly.pdbx_seq_one_letter_code
_entity_poly.pdbx_strand_id
1 'polypeptide(L)'
;MFEFGGKRAIVTGGSRGIGRAIALAFARAGAAVSICARDAAQLEETRAELAAFGPAHAAVCDLGDAAAIARYIPAAAAALGGIDILVNNASAFGRADDESGWRMAFEVDMMSIVRTTQAALPWLEQAAPPGTIINIGSTAATRPSVKAPAYGSIKAAIRYYTATQAALLAKKGIRVNSVAPGSVTAPGHFWEARKERGDPAYAEACATIPAGRLGEADEIADVVLFMASPAARWVYGQTLIVDGGQTLFGG
;
A
#
# COMPACT_ATOMS: atom_id res chain seq x y z
N MET A 1 1.95 12.53 16.97
CA MET A 1 1.36 11.30 16.44
C MET A 1 0.06 11.70 15.73
N PHE A 2 -0.23 11.18 14.52
CA PHE A 2 -1.49 11.50 13.84
C PHE A 2 -2.65 10.74 14.47
N GLU A 3 -3.81 11.36 14.60
CA GLU A 3 -5.02 10.77 15.15
C GLU A 3 -6.03 10.49 14.04
N PHE A 4 -6.60 9.29 14.07
CA PHE A 4 -7.60 8.82 13.10
C PHE A 4 -8.88 8.31 13.79
N GLY A 5 -9.14 8.77 15.01
CA GLY A 5 -10.38 8.44 15.72
C GLY A 5 -11.63 8.76 14.87
N GLY A 6 -12.52 7.79 14.74
CA GLY A 6 -13.71 7.88 13.90
C GLY A 6 -13.48 7.77 12.39
N LYS A 7 -12.24 7.57 11.91
CA LYS A 7 -11.93 7.31 10.51
C LYS A 7 -11.97 5.81 10.18
N ARG A 8 -12.23 5.49 8.93
CA ARG A 8 -12.44 4.15 8.41
C ARG A 8 -11.46 3.91 7.27
N ALA A 9 -10.49 3.01 7.48
CA ALA A 9 -9.42 2.74 6.54
C ALA A 9 -9.54 1.34 5.93
N ILE A 10 -9.41 1.23 4.62
CA ILE A 10 -9.21 -0.04 3.92
C ILE A 10 -7.75 -0.13 3.50
N VAL A 11 -7.09 -1.25 3.82
CA VAL A 11 -5.73 -1.56 3.40
C VAL A 11 -5.71 -2.87 2.63
N THR A 12 -5.46 -2.81 1.32
CA THR A 12 -5.35 -4.01 0.49
C THR A 12 -4.00 -4.71 0.72
N GLY A 13 -4.00 -6.06 0.74
CA GLY A 13 -2.78 -6.81 1.07
C GLY A 13 -2.31 -6.59 2.50
N GLY A 14 -3.27 -6.45 3.45
CA GLY A 14 -3.01 -6.06 4.83
C GLY A 14 -2.59 -7.17 5.78
N SER A 15 -2.42 -8.43 5.32
CA SER A 15 -2.12 -9.55 6.21
C SER A 15 -0.64 -9.71 6.58
N ARG A 16 0.28 -9.05 5.89
CA ARG A 16 1.74 -9.14 6.13
C ARG A 16 2.50 -7.91 5.61
N GLY A 17 3.78 -7.84 5.96
CA GLY A 17 4.72 -6.86 5.42
C GLY A 17 4.26 -5.41 5.63
N ILE A 18 4.49 -4.57 4.63
CA ILE A 18 4.15 -3.14 4.65
C ILE A 18 2.65 -2.94 4.87
N GLY A 19 1.79 -3.74 4.22
CA GLY A 19 0.34 -3.61 4.38
C GLY A 19 -0.14 -3.86 5.81
N ARG A 20 0.43 -4.89 6.49
CA ARG A 20 0.13 -5.15 7.90
C ARG A 20 0.61 -4.01 8.80
N ALA A 21 1.83 -3.50 8.59
CA ALA A 21 2.35 -2.36 9.34
C ALA A 21 1.45 -1.13 9.19
N ILE A 22 1.02 -0.80 7.96
CA ILE A 22 0.08 0.29 7.68
C ILE A 22 -1.26 0.07 8.40
N ALA A 23 -1.83 -1.13 8.32
CA ALA A 23 -3.09 -1.45 8.97
C ALA A 23 -3.02 -1.28 10.48
N LEU A 24 -1.95 -1.82 11.12
CA LEU A 24 -1.71 -1.67 12.55
C LEU A 24 -1.47 -0.21 12.96
N ALA A 25 -0.74 0.56 12.16
CA ALA A 25 -0.50 1.97 12.43
C ALA A 25 -1.81 2.77 12.42
N PHE A 26 -2.71 2.54 11.47
CA PHE A 26 -4.05 3.15 11.48
C PHE A 26 -4.89 2.72 12.69
N ALA A 27 -4.88 1.44 13.03
CA ALA A 27 -5.63 0.94 14.18
C ALA A 27 -5.12 1.54 15.51
N ARG A 28 -3.81 1.58 15.72
CA ARG A 28 -3.16 2.26 16.88
C ARG A 28 -3.48 3.74 16.93
N ALA A 29 -3.69 4.38 15.78
CA ALA A 29 -4.10 5.78 15.68
C ALA A 29 -5.62 6.00 15.82
N GLY A 30 -6.39 4.95 16.14
CA GLY A 30 -7.82 5.02 16.45
C GLY A 30 -8.76 4.82 15.27
N ALA A 31 -8.26 4.46 14.09
CA ALA A 31 -9.13 4.16 12.95
C ALA A 31 -9.79 2.78 13.06
N ALA A 32 -11.01 2.66 12.54
CA ALA A 32 -11.57 1.37 12.18
C ALA A 32 -10.91 0.87 10.88
N VAL A 33 -10.45 -0.39 10.86
CA VAL A 33 -9.63 -0.89 9.76
C VAL A 33 -10.22 -2.14 9.12
N SER A 34 -10.26 -2.16 7.79
CA SER A 34 -10.53 -3.37 7.01
C SER A 34 -9.30 -3.76 6.20
N ILE A 35 -8.99 -5.05 6.20
CA ILE A 35 -7.92 -5.63 5.42
C ILE A 35 -8.41 -6.74 4.51
N CYS A 36 -7.71 -6.98 3.41
CA CYS A 36 -7.93 -8.17 2.57
C CYS A 36 -6.61 -8.80 2.13
N ALA A 37 -6.63 -10.10 1.93
CA ALA A 37 -5.54 -10.89 1.39
C ALA A 37 -6.08 -12.25 0.91
N ARG A 38 -5.21 -13.10 0.33
CA ARG A 38 -5.59 -14.44 -0.13
C ARG A 38 -5.48 -15.50 0.96
N ASP A 39 -4.53 -15.35 1.87
CA ASP A 39 -4.28 -16.30 2.96
C ASP A 39 -5.21 -16.01 4.15
N ALA A 40 -6.17 -16.89 4.37
CA ALA A 40 -7.19 -16.73 5.40
C ALA A 40 -6.61 -16.79 6.84
N ALA A 41 -5.58 -17.62 7.07
CA ALA A 41 -4.99 -17.79 8.40
C ALA A 41 -4.21 -16.54 8.81
N GLN A 42 -3.28 -16.05 7.98
CA GLN A 42 -2.55 -14.82 8.21
C GLN A 42 -3.48 -13.59 8.30
N LEU A 43 -4.57 -13.62 7.53
CA LEU A 43 -5.55 -12.53 7.52
C LEU A 43 -6.28 -12.46 8.87
N GLU A 44 -6.70 -13.59 9.41
CA GLU A 44 -7.39 -13.66 10.71
C GLU A 44 -6.45 -13.33 11.88
N GLU A 45 -5.19 -13.77 11.85
CA GLU A 45 -4.18 -13.37 12.83
C GLU A 45 -4.05 -11.85 12.88
N THR A 46 -3.87 -11.21 11.72
CA THR A 46 -3.75 -9.74 11.66
C THR A 46 -5.05 -9.05 12.07
N ARG A 47 -6.22 -9.59 11.69
CA ARG A 47 -7.51 -9.03 12.14
C ARG A 47 -7.63 -9.06 13.67
N ALA A 48 -7.23 -10.15 14.31
CA ALA A 48 -7.25 -10.27 15.76
C ALA A 48 -6.33 -9.24 16.44
N GLU A 49 -5.15 -8.97 15.88
CA GLU A 49 -4.27 -7.92 16.37
C GLU A 49 -4.89 -6.52 16.21
N LEU A 50 -5.51 -6.23 15.06
CA LEU A 50 -6.19 -4.97 14.80
C LEU A 50 -7.34 -4.75 15.79
N ALA A 51 -8.08 -5.81 16.11
CA ALA A 51 -9.23 -5.78 17.03
C ALA A 51 -8.86 -5.38 18.47
N ALA A 52 -7.59 -5.48 18.84
CA ALA A 52 -7.09 -4.98 20.12
C ALA A 52 -7.12 -3.44 20.24
N PHE A 53 -7.20 -2.74 19.11
CA PHE A 53 -7.16 -1.27 19.07
C PHE A 53 -8.50 -0.65 18.67
N GLY A 54 -9.42 -1.39 18.05
CA GLY A 54 -10.69 -0.87 17.59
C GLY A 54 -11.44 -1.80 16.62
N PRO A 55 -12.49 -1.32 15.95
CA PRO A 55 -13.24 -2.12 15.00
C PRO A 55 -12.33 -2.60 13.86
N ALA A 56 -12.33 -3.92 13.63
CA ALA A 56 -11.49 -4.58 12.64
C ALA A 56 -12.31 -5.55 11.77
N HIS A 57 -12.21 -5.42 10.46
CA HIS A 57 -12.81 -6.31 9.48
C HIS A 57 -11.74 -6.92 8.60
N ALA A 58 -11.93 -8.17 8.22
CA ALA A 58 -11.07 -8.84 7.26
C ALA A 58 -11.88 -9.75 6.34
N ALA A 59 -11.52 -9.83 5.07
CA ALA A 59 -12.13 -10.77 4.15
C ALA A 59 -11.10 -11.29 3.13
N VAL A 60 -11.23 -12.57 2.78
CA VAL A 60 -10.43 -13.16 1.72
C VAL A 60 -10.82 -12.53 0.38
N CYS A 61 -9.84 -11.96 -0.31
CA CYS A 61 -10.04 -11.34 -1.61
C CYS A 61 -8.79 -11.53 -2.48
N ASP A 62 -8.96 -12.16 -3.64
CA ASP A 62 -7.95 -12.12 -4.69
C ASP A 62 -8.13 -10.82 -5.49
N LEU A 63 -7.13 -9.96 -5.42
CA LEU A 63 -7.17 -8.66 -6.09
C LEU A 63 -6.91 -8.74 -7.61
N GLY A 64 -6.56 -9.90 -8.14
CA GLY A 64 -6.61 -10.20 -9.56
C GLY A 64 -8.04 -10.45 -10.07
N ASP A 65 -8.97 -10.80 -9.18
CA ASP A 65 -10.38 -11.06 -9.51
C ASP A 65 -11.25 -9.81 -9.30
N ALA A 66 -11.77 -9.26 -10.40
CA ALA A 66 -12.66 -8.11 -10.38
C ALA A 66 -13.95 -8.36 -9.57
N ALA A 67 -14.50 -9.58 -9.63
CA ALA A 67 -15.72 -9.93 -8.91
C ALA A 67 -15.45 -10.05 -7.40
N ALA A 68 -14.28 -10.51 -6.98
CA ALA A 68 -13.87 -10.53 -5.57
C ALA A 68 -13.76 -9.09 -5.01
N ILE A 69 -13.14 -8.17 -5.76
CA ILE A 69 -13.05 -6.75 -5.37
C ILE A 69 -14.44 -6.13 -5.25
N ALA A 70 -15.32 -6.38 -6.23
CA ALA A 70 -16.68 -5.84 -6.24
C ALA A 70 -17.53 -6.32 -5.04
N ARG A 71 -17.22 -7.51 -4.48
CA ARG A 71 -17.85 -7.99 -3.24
C ARG A 71 -17.17 -7.43 -1.98
N TYR A 72 -15.83 -7.36 -1.98
CA TYR A 72 -15.05 -6.98 -0.81
C TYR A 72 -15.27 -5.52 -0.39
N ILE A 73 -15.17 -4.57 -1.32
CA ILE A 73 -15.23 -3.13 -0.97
C ILE A 73 -16.58 -2.75 -0.32
N PRO A 74 -17.76 -3.12 -0.87
CA PRO A 74 -19.03 -2.84 -0.19
C PRO A 74 -19.18 -3.55 1.15
N ALA A 75 -18.69 -4.79 1.29
CA ALA A 75 -18.72 -5.52 2.55
C ALA A 75 -17.86 -4.84 3.63
N ALA A 76 -16.66 -4.39 3.27
CA ALA A 76 -15.79 -3.63 4.14
C ALA A 76 -16.43 -2.29 4.55
N ALA A 77 -17.05 -1.57 3.61
CA ALA A 77 -17.76 -0.34 3.90
C ALA A 77 -18.93 -0.56 4.86
N ALA A 78 -19.70 -1.63 4.66
CA ALA A 78 -20.81 -1.98 5.57
C ALA A 78 -20.30 -2.32 6.98
N ALA A 79 -19.21 -3.10 7.09
CA ALA A 79 -18.63 -3.49 8.37
C ALA A 79 -18.04 -2.30 9.16
N LEU A 80 -17.46 -1.30 8.46
CA LEU A 80 -16.88 -0.13 9.09
C LEU A 80 -17.84 1.07 9.20
N GLY A 81 -18.98 1.04 8.54
CA GLY A 81 -19.91 2.18 8.44
C GLY A 81 -19.50 3.22 7.41
N GLY A 82 -18.65 2.89 6.44
CA GLY A 82 -18.18 3.74 5.34
C GLY A 82 -16.68 3.60 5.04
N ILE A 83 -16.13 4.50 4.22
CA ILE A 83 -14.70 4.52 3.86
C ILE A 83 -14.22 5.97 3.82
N ASP A 84 -13.20 6.30 4.60
CA ASP A 84 -12.51 7.61 4.56
C ASP A 84 -11.14 7.50 3.88
N ILE A 85 -10.49 6.34 4.00
CA ILE A 85 -9.11 6.12 3.56
C ILE A 85 -9.06 4.80 2.79
N LEU A 86 -8.51 4.84 1.58
CA LEU A 86 -8.18 3.65 0.79
C LEU A 86 -6.67 3.59 0.57
N VAL A 87 -6.03 2.52 1.07
CA VAL A 87 -4.62 2.23 0.81
C VAL A 87 -4.52 1.03 -0.14
N ASN A 88 -4.12 1.30 -1.36
CA ASN A 88 -3.83 0.29 -2.38
C ASN A 88 -2.38 -0.16 -2.21
N ASN A 89 -2.17 -1.24 -1.44
CA ASN A 89 -0.84 -1.73 -1.10
C ASN A 89 -0.51 -3.08 -1.76
N ALA A 90 -1.48 -3.89 -2.08
CA ALA A 90 -1.23 -5.24 -2.61
C ALA A 90 -0.35 -5.24 -3.86
N SER A 91 0.53 -6.23 -3.96
CA SER A 91 1.38 -6.48 -5.13
C SER A 91 1.60 -7.97 -5.32
N ALA A 92 1.59 -8.41 -6.57
CA ALA A 92 1.93 -9.77 -6.95
C ALA A 92 3.45 -9.98 -7.15
N PHE A 93 4.23 -8.89 -7.23
CA PHE A 93 5.66 -8.97 -7.49
C PHE A 93 6.00 -9.73 -8.78
N GLY A 94 5.26 -9.50 -9.86
CA GLY A 94 5.50 -10.12 -11.17
C GLY A 94 6.89 -9.74 -11.70
N ARG A 95 7.90 -10.59 -11.46
CA ARG A 95 9.32 -10.30 -11.75
C ARG A 95 9.76 -10.79 -13.11
N ALA A 96 9.15 -11.86 -13.62
CA ALA A 96 9.52 -12.46 -14.88
C ALA A 96 9.22 -11.53 -16.07
N ASP A 97 10.09 -11.54 -17.06
CA ASP A 97 9.90 -10.82 -18.32
C ASP A 97 9.24 -11.75 -19.36
N ASP A 98 8.09 -12.29 -18.99
CA ASP A 98 7.26 -13.13 -19.82
C ASP A 98 5.77 -12.72 -19.69
N GLU A 99 4.91 -13.25 -20.56
CA GLU A 99 3.48 -12.91 -20.56
C GLU A 99 2.83 -13.15 -19.19
N SER A 100 3.23 -14.18 -18.46
CA SER A 100 2.69 -14.52 -17.14
C SER A 100 3.07 -13.45 -16.10
N GLY A 101 4.35 -13.04 -16.04
CA GLY A 101 4.84 -11.99 -15.15
C GLY A 101 4.17 -10.63 -15.43
N TRP A 102 4.03 -10.28 -16.72
CA TRP A 102 3.34 -9.06 -17.12
C TRP A 102 1.86 -9.08 -16.78
N ARG A 103 1.16 -10.17 -17.07
CA ARG A 103 -0.26 -10.33 -16.74
C ARG A 103 -0.48 -10.24 -15.23
N MET A 104 0.33 -10.91 -14.44
CA MET A 104 0.26 -10.88 -12.97
C MET A 104 0.48 -9.47 -12.42
N ALA A 105 1.53 -8.76 -12.86
CA ALA A 105 1.81 -7.40 -12.45
C ALA A 105 0.68 -6.44 -12.88
N PHE A 106 0.15 -6.58 -14.09
CA PHE A 106 -0.93 -5.73 -14.58
C PHE A 106 -2.23 -5.94 -13.80
N GLU A 107 -2.68 -7.18 -13.64
CA GLU A 107 -3.96 -7.48 -12.98
C GLU A 107 -3.93 -7.15 -11.48
N VAL A 108 -2.87 -7.56 -10.77
CA VAL A 108 -2.82 -7.43 -9.31
C VAL A 108 -2.28 -6.07 -8.86
N ASP A 109 -1.30 -5.49 -9.56
CA ASP A 109 -0.71 -4.22 -9.12
C ASP A 109 -1.42 -3.00 -9.74
N MET A 110 -1.85 -3.08 -11.03
CA MET A 110 -2.48 -1.94 -11.70
C MET A 110 -4.00 -1.99 -11.67
N MET A 111 -4.60 -3.08 -12.18
CA MET A 111 -6.06 -3.16 -12.30
C MET A 111 -6.77 -3.25 -10.96
N SER A 112 -6.12 -3.80 -9.93
CA SER A 112 -6.67 -3.76 -8.58
C SER A 112 -6.86 -2.32 -8.08
N ILE A 113 -5.88 -1.43 -8.29
CA ILE A 113 -5.97 -0.01 -7.92
C ILE A 113 -7.15 0.67 -8.63
N VAL A 114 -7.31 0.40 -9.92
CA VAL A 114 -8.44 0.95 -10.70
C VAL A 114 -9.77 0.48 -10.11
N ARG A 115 -9.91 -0.83 -9.92
CA ARG A 115 -11.16 -1.47 -9.47
C ARG A 115 -11.51 -1.11 -8.02
N THR A 116 -10.55 -1.17 -7.11
CA THR A 116 -10.78 -0.80 -5.68
C THR A 116 -11.14 0.67 -5.55
N THR A 117 -10.45 1.55 -6.29
CA THR A 117 -10.78 2.98 -6.29
C THR A 117 -12.19 3.22 -6.80
N GLN A 118 -12.55 2.69 -7.98
CA GLN A 118 -13.89 2.86 -8.53
C GLN A 118 -14.98 2.35 -7.60
N ALA A 119 -14.76 1.18 -6.98
CA ALA A 119 -15.70 0.62 -6.03
C ALA A 119 -15.83 1.45 -4.75
N ALA A 120 -14.74 2.08 -4.27
CA ALA A 120 -14.75 2.86 -3.02
C ALA A 120 -15.24 4.32 -3.19
N LEU A 121 -15.27 4.86 -4.42
CA LEU A 121 -15.61 6.26 -4.69
C LEU A 121 -16.90 6.73 -4.00
N PRO A 122 -18.03 6.01 -4.01
CA PRO A 122 -19.26 6.49 -3.40
C PRO A 122 -19.13 6.83 -1.90
N TRP A 123 -18.31 6.07 -1.17
CA TRP A 123 -18.06 6.31 0.26
C TRP A 123 -17.00 7.38 0.48
N LEU A 124 -15.94 7.41 -0.35
CA LEU A 124 -14.90 8.44 -0.27
C LEU A 124 -15.45 9.84 -0.56
N GLU A 125 -16.43 9.96 -1.46
CA GLU A 125 -17.11 11.23 -1.75
C GLU A 125 -18.00 11.70 -0.59
N GLN A 126 -18.57 10.77 0.18
CA GLN A 126 -19.45 11.05 1.32
C GLN A 126 -18.68 11.27 2.63
N ALA A 127 -17.38 10.99 2.66
CA ALA A 127 -16.56 11.20 3.85
C ALA A 127 -16.46 12.69 4.20
N ALA A 128 -16.31 13.01 5.50
CA ALA A 128 -16.17 14.38 5.98
C ALA A 128 -14.91 14.53 6.87
N PRO A 129 -13.86 15.23 6.42
CA PRO A 129 -13.64 15.75 5.06
C PRO A 129 -13.62 14.63 4.01
N PRO A 130 -13.74 14.97 2.71
CA PRO A 130 -13.67 13.99 1.64
C PRO A 130 -12.44 13.10 1.72
N GLY A 131 -12.59 11.86 1.25
CA GLY A 131 -11.65 10.78 1.46
C GLY A 131 -10.26 10.99 0.86
N THR A 132 -9.36 10.07 1.21
CA THR A 132 -8.02 10.04 0.62
C THR A 132 -7.66 8.66 0.12
N ILE A 133 -6.89 8.60 -0.97
CA ILE A 133 -6.38 7.38 -1.59
C ILE A 133 -4.85 7.44 -1.54
N ILE A 134 -4.22 6.38 -1.04
CA ILE A 134 -2.77 6.22 -1.05
C ILE A 134 -2.42 4.98 -1.86
N ASN A 135 -1.67 5.14 -2.95
CA ASN A 135 -1.16 4.04 -3.74
C ASN A 135 0.27 3.70 -3.31
N ILE A 136 0.55 2.45 -2.96
CA ILE A 136 1.92 2.03 -2.65
C ILE A 136 2.66 1.75 -3.95
N GLY A 137 3.54 2.69 -4.29
CA GLY A 137 4.46 2.63 -5.41
C GLY A 137 5.71 1.80 -5.13
N SER A 138 6.81 2.18 -5.74
CA SER A 138 8.15 1.62 -5.49
C SER A 138 9.21 2.54 -6.10
N THR A 139 10.41 2.55 -5.55
CA THR A 139 11.60 3.13 -6.20
C THR A 139 11.93 2.48 -7.54
N ALA A 140 11.48 1.25 -7.79
CA ALA A 140 11.57 0.60 -9.10
C ALA A 140 10.87 1.40 -10.23
N ALA A 141 9.98 2.33 -9.90
CA ALA A 141 9.33 3.23 -10.85
C ALA A 141 10.23 4.37 -11.34
N THR A 142 11.39 4.59 -10.74
CA THR A 142 12.24 5.77 -10.98
C THR A 142 13.49 5.48 -11.79
N ARG A 143 13.83 4.20 -11.98
CA ARG A 143 15.01 3.73 -12.72
C ARG A 143 14.74 2.38 -13.38
N PRO A 144 15.52 1.98 -14.40
CA PRO A 144 15.35 0.68 -15.03
C PRO A 144 15.44 -0.47 -14.04
N SER A 145 14.45 -1.36 -14.05
CA SER A 145 14.36 -2.51 -13.16
C SER A 145 14.68 -3.80 -13.92
N VAL A 146 15.96 -4.02 -14.22
CA VAL A 146 16.41 -5.16 -15.03
C VAL A 146 16.12 -6.53 -14.42
N LYS A 147 15.98 -6.62 -13.09
CA LYS A 147 15.66 -7.87 -12.37
C LYS A 147 14.14 -8.11 -12.22
N ALA A 148 13.33 -7.14 -12.60
CA ALA A 148 11.89 -7.21 -12.50
C ALA A 148 11.23 -6.21 -13.48
N PRO A 149 11.35 -6.42 -14.81
CA PRO A 149 10.92 -5.43 -15.81
C PRO A 149 9.42 -5.15 -15.77
N ALA A 150 8.58 -6.19 -15.68
CA ALA A 150 7.14 -6.03 -15.57
C ALA A 150 6.74 -5.23 -14.32
N TYR A 151 7.28 -5.60 -13.15
CA TYR A 151 7.02 -4.91 -11.89
C TYR A 151 7.40 -3.42 -11.95
N GLY A 152 8.64 -3.10 -12.37
CA GLY A 152 9.12 -1.72 -12.47
C GLY A 152 8.27 -0.86 -13.41
N SER A 153 7.93 -1.41 -14.57
CA SER A 153 7.08 -0.73 -15.57
C SER A 153 5.67 -0.46 -15.03
N ILE A 154 5.06 -1.44 -14.37
CA ILE A 154 3.73 -1.24 -13.76
C ILE A 154 3.80 -0.24 -12.60
N LYS A 155 4.86 -0.26 -11.77
CA LYS A 155 5.03 0.75 -10.72
C LYS A 155 5.23 2.17 -11.29
N ALA A 156 5.87 2.31 -12.45
CA ALA A 156 5.94 3.58 -13.18
C ALA A 156 4.56 4.03 -13.70
N ALA A 157 3.76 3.09 -14.24
CA ALA A 157 2.38 3.37 -14.63
C ALA A 157 1.52 3.81 -13.45
N ILE A 158 1.64 3.18 -12.27
CA ILE A 158 0.94 3.57 -11.05
C ILE A 158 1.31 4.99 -10.61
N ARG A 159 2.60 5.36 -10.68
CA ARG A 159 3.05 6.72 -10.39
C ARG A 159 2.36 7.75 -11.28
N TYR A 160 2.32 7.51 -12.58
CA TYR A 160 1.63 8.39 -13.53
C TYR A 160 0.12 8.42 -13.27
N TYR A 161 -0.49 7.26 -13.06
CA TYR A 161 -1.93 7.14 -12.81
C TYR A 161 -2.36 7.83 -11.50
N THR A 162 -1.51 7.81 -10.47
CA THR A 162 -1.76 8.56 -9.22
C THR A 162 -1.97 10.05 -9.47
N ALA A 163 -1.12 10.67 -10.28
CA ALA A 163 -1.27 12.08 -10.63
C ALA A 163 -2.55 12.33 -11.47
N THR A 164 -2.85 11.42 -12.40
CA THR A 164 -4.09 11.48 -13.19
C THR A 164 -5.34 11.34 -12.32
N GLN A 165 -5.36 10.37 -11.40
CA GLN A 165 -6.47 10.20 -10.45
C GLN A 165 -6.65 11.44 -9.56
N ALA A 166 -5.54 12.01 -9.07
CA ALA A 166 -5.59 13.22 -8.26
C ALA A 166 -6.25 14.38 -9.03
N ALA A 167 -5.88 14.60 -10.28
CA ALA A 167 -6.47 15.63 -11.11
C ALA A 167 -7.97 15.40 -11.35
N LEU A 168 -8.38 14.16 -11.61
CA LEU A 168 -9.77 13.78 -11.82
C LEU A 168 -10.64 13.95 -10.57
N LEU A 169 -10.09 13.62 -9.39
CA LEU A 169 -10.84 13.54 -8.14
C LEU A 169 -10.73 14.79 -7.25
N ALA A 170 -9.81 15.72 -7.57
CA ALA A 170 -9.60 16.94 -6.78
C ALA A 170 -10.86 17.79 -6.64
N LYS A 171 -11.68 17.91 -7.70
CA LYS A 171 -12.95 18.66 -7.64
C LYS A 171 -13.99 18.04 -6.70
N LYS A 172 -13.84 16.75 -6.36
CA LYS A 172 -14.64 16.04 -5.37
C LYS A 172 -14.04 16.13 -3.97
N GLY A 173 -12.93 16.88 -3.81
CA GLY A 173 -12.19 17.02 -2.57
C GLY A 173 -11.34 15.79 -2.20
N ILE A 174 -11.34 14.72 -3.00
CA ILE A 174 -10.60 13.50 -2.72
C ILE A 174 -9.13 13.72 -3.08
N ARG A 175 -8.23 13.46 -2.14
CA ARG A 175 -6.78 13.48 -2.36
C ARG A 175 -6.31 12.11 -2.82
N VAL A 176 -5.44 12.08 -3.81
CA VAL A 176 -4.77 10.86 -4.26
C VAL A 176 -3.28 11.11 -4.28
N ASN A 177 -2.51 10.27 -3.60
CA ASN A 177 -1.06 10.35 -3.55
C ASN A 177 -0.44 8.95 -3.56
N SER A 178 0.87 8.89 -3.71
CA SER A 178 1.63 7.64 -3.66
C SER A 178 2.77 7.73 -2.64
N VAL A 179 3.05 6.62 -1.98
CA VAL A 179 4.28 6.40 -1.21
C VAL A 179 5.08 5.34 -1.95
N ALA A 180 6.35 5.62 -2.24
CA ALA A 180 7.25 4.74 -3.01
C ALA A 180 8.39 4.24 -2.13
N PRO A 181 8.25 3.06 -1.50
CA PRO A 181 9.32 2.48 -0.69
C PRO A 181 10.54 2.08 -1.51
N GLY A 182 11.71 2.19 -0.88
CA GLY A 182 12.93 1.50 -1.29
C GLY A 182 12.95 0.04 -0.82
N SER A 183 14.16 -0.46 -0.54
CA SER A 183 14.34 -1.78 0.04
C SER A 183 13.94 -1.76 1.51
N VAL A 184 12.89 -2.52 1.86
CA VAL A 184 12.27 -2.55 3.20
C VAL A 184 12.22 -3.98 3.71
N THR A 185 12.52 -4.17 4.99
CA THR A 185 12.31 -5.42 5.72
C THR A 185 11.00 -5.37 6.52
N ALA A 186 10.43 -6.53 6.77
CA ALA A 186 9.26 -6.72 7.61
C ALA A 186 9.25 -8.16 8.15
N PRO A 187 8.56 -8.45 9.25
CA PRO A 187 8.40 -9.81 9.74
C PRO A 187 7.87 -10.76 8.65
N GLY A 188 8.52 -11.92 8.49
CA GLY A 188 8.22 -12.90 7.46
C GLY A 188 8.59 -12.49 6.03
N HIS A 189 9.30 -11.37 5.84
CA HIS A 189 9.74 -10.91 4.53
C HIS A 189 11.06 -11.61 4.11
N PHE A 190 11.28 -11.71 2.79
CA PHE A 190 12.48 -12.39 2.27
C PHE A 190 13.80 -11.74 2.73
N TRP A 191 13.83 -10.46 3.04
CA TRP A 191 15.00 -9.77 3.57
C TRP A 191 15.31 -10.18 5.01
N GLU A 192 14.31 -10.40 5.84
CA GLU A 192 14.50 -10.93 7.19
C GLU A 192 15.14 -12.32 7.15
N ALA A 193 14.58 -13.22 6.36
CA ALA A 193 15.14 -14.54 6.15
C ALA A 193 16.57 -14.54 5.58
N ARG A 194 16.96 -13.54 4.78
CA ARG A 194 18.34 -13.37 4.31
C ARG A 194 19.27 -12.88 5.41
N LYS A 195 18.80 -11.91 6.22
CA LYS A 195 19.54 -11.40 7.37
C LYS A 195 19.87 -12.52 8.37
N GLU A 196 18.86 -13.33 8.72
CA GLU A 196 19.00 -14.45 9.66
C GLU A 196 19.99 -15.50 9.18
N ARG A 197 20.06 -15.76 7.86
CA ARG A 197 21.00 -16.72 7.27
C ARG A 197 22.39 -16.14 7.01
N GLY A 198 22.63 -14.86 7.30
CA GLY A 198 23.88 -14.19 6.96
C GLY A 198 24.15 -14.12 5.46
N ASP A 199 23.09 -14.06 4.62
CA ASP A 199 23.21 -14.00 3.18
C ASP A 199 23.94 -12.71 2.74
N PRO A 200 25.07 -12.79 2.01
CA PRO A 200 25.84 -11.61 1.59
C PRO A 200 24.98 -10.57 0.84
N ALA A 201 23.95 -11.01 0.12
CA ALA A 201 23.05 -10.10 -0.58
C ALA A 201 22.27 -9.13 0.35
N TYR A 202 22.13 -9.47 1.64
CA TYR A 202 21.56 -8.53 2.62
C TYR A 202 22.54 -7.39 2.91
N ALA A 203 23.83 -7.72 3.17
CA ALA A 203 24.86 -6.71 3.43
C ALA A 203 25.13 -5.83 2.19
N GLU A 204 25.16 -6.43 1.00
CA GLU A 204 25.26 -5.70 -0.27
C GLU A 204 24.09 -4.72 -0.45
N ALA A 205 22.87 -5.15 -0.20
CA ALA A 205 21.71 -4.27 -0.28
C ALA A 205 21.82 -3.09 0.71
N CYS A 206 22.22 -3.35 1.96
CA CYS A 206 22.46 -2.29 2.95
C CYS A 206 23.53 -1.29 2.49
N ALA A 207 24.63 -1.78 1.89
CA ALA A 207 25.72 -0.95 1.41
C ALA A 207 25.34 -0.02 0.26
N THR A 208 24.29 -0.37 -0.51
CA THR A 208 23.78 0.49 -1.59
C THR A 208 22.88 1.62 -1.11
N ILE A 209 22.46 1.60 0.17
CA ILE A 209 21.56 2.59 0.74
C ILE A 209 22.37 3.58 1.58
N PRO A 210 22.34 4.90 1.32
CA PRO A 210 23.10 5.89 2.09
C PRO A 210 22.85 5.85 3.60
N ALA A 211 21.63 5.51 4.02
CA ALA A 211 21.29 5.32 5.43
C ALA A 211 21.96 4.08 6.07
N GLY A 212 22.69 3.25 5.29
CA GLY A 212 23.45 2.09 5.77
C GLY A 212 22.62 0.88 6.19
N ARG A 213 21.31 0.90 5.96
CA ARG A 213 20.39 -0.19 6.31
C ARG A 213 19.18 -0.24 5.38
N LEU A 214 18.46 -1.35 5.42
CA LEU A 214 17.11 -1.41 4.88
C LEU A 214 16.16 -0.55 5.72
N GLY A 215 15.10 -0.04 5.12
CA GLY A 215 13.98 0.53 5.84
C GLY A 215 13.17 -0.54 6.57
N GLU A 216 12.38 -0.12 7.53
CA GLU A 216 11.40 -0.95 8.23
C GLU A 216 9.99 -0.65 7.75
N ALA A 217 9.09 -1.64 7.82
CA ALA A 217 7.72 -1.48 7.36
C ALA A 217 6.97 -0.35 8.12
N ASP A 218 7.28 -0.17 9.39
CA ASP A 218 6.69 0.88 10.23
C ASP A 218 7.10 2.28 9.75
N GLU A 219 8.32 2.47 9.22
CA GLU A 219 8.76 3.75 8.65
C GLU A 219 7.95 4.13 7.40
N ILE A 220 7.52 3.13 6.64
CA ILE A 220 6.61 3.35 5.50
C ILE A 220 5.20 3.67 6.01
N ALA A 221 4.74 2.96 7.04
CA ALA A 221 3.43 3.20 7.63
C ALA A 221 3.31 4.62 8.19
N ASP A 222 4.32 5.15 8.86
CA ASP A 222 4.34 6.54 9.38
C ASP A 222 4.13 7.56 8.26
N VAL A 223 4.79 7.36 7.11
CA VAL A 223 4.62 8.24 5.95
C VAL A 223 3.23 8.10 5.32
N VAL A 224 2.67 6.91 5.28
CA VAL A 224 1.29 6.68 4.82
C VAL A 224 0.30 7.40 5.73
N LEU A 225 0.47 7.33 7.05
CA LEU A 225 -0.37 8.07 8.00
C LEU A 225 -0.25 9.59 7.79
N PHE A 226 0.98 10.12 7.62
CA PHE A 226 1.17 11.53 7.26
C PHE A 226 0.38 11.91 6.02
N MET A 227 0.55 11.16 4.92
CA MET A 227 -0.13 11.43 3.64
C MET A 227 -1.66 11.31 3.74
N ALA A 228 -2.16 10.45 4.62
CA ALA A 228 -3.59 10.32 4.90
C ALA A 228 -4.14 11.43 5.81
N SER A 229 -3.29 12.06 6.63
CA SER A 229 -3.70 13.02 7.65
C SER A 229 -4.07 14.41 7.10
N PRO A 230 -4.71 15.26 7.92
CA PRO A 230 -4.93 16.68 7.59
C PRO A 230 -3.65 17.49 7.36
N ALA A 231 -2.49 17.05 7.87
CA ALA A 231 -1.20 17.71 7.63
C ALA A 231 -0.84 17.70 6.13
N ALA A 232 -1.30 16.71 5.37
CA ALA A 232 -1.10 16.59 3.92
C ALA A 232 -2.28 17.17 3.09
N ARG A 233 -3.14 18.03 3.67
CA ARG A 233 -4.36 18.53 3.00
C ARG A 233 -4.13 19.29 1.69
N TRP A 234 -2.91 19.76 1.45
CA TRP A 234 -2.52 20.48 0.22
C TRP A 234 -1.63 19.63 -0.70
N VAL A 235 -1.52 18.33 -0.42
CA VAL A 235 -0.71 17.39 -1.21
C VAL A 235 -1.64 16.57 -2.12
N TYR A 236 -1.48 16.76 -3.43
CA TYR A 236 -2.27 16.07 -4.47
C TYR A 236 -1.34 15.56 -5.56
N GLY A 237 -1.53 14.32 -6.00
CA GLY A 237 -0.84 13.72 -7.13
C GLY A 237 0.65 13.47 -6.91
N GLN A 238 1.13 13.57 -5.67
CA GLN A 238 2.55 13.43 -5.37
C GLN A 238 2.92 11.98 -5.10
N THR A 239 4.16 11.63 -5.46
CA THR A 239 4.80 10.38 -5.05
C THR A 239 5.94 10.72 -4.11
N LEU A 240 5.81 10.34 -2.84
CA LEU A 240 6.86 10.52 -1.84
C LEU A 240 7.73 9.26 -1.81
N ILE A 241 9.01 9.41 -2.16
CA ILE A 241 10.01 8.34 -2.09
C ILE A 241 10.47 8.21 -0.64
N VAL A 242 10.48 6.96 -0.13
CA VAL A 242 10.89 6.62 1.25
C VAL A 242 11.87 5.46 1.16
N ASP A 243 13.15 5.76 1.05
CA ASP A 243 14.15 4.79 0.61
C ASP A 243 15.55 4.93 1.28
N GLY A 244 15.68 5.74 2.31
CA GLY A 244 16.97 5.98 2.96
C GLY A 244 18.03 6.58 2.05
N GLY A 245 17.62 7.21 0.94
CA GLY A 245 18.50 7.77 -0.08
C GLY A 245 18.94 6.79 -1.17
N GLN A 246 18.37 5.59 -1.22
CA GLN A 246 18.74 4.55 -2.18
C GLN A 246 18.70 5.00 -3.66
N THR A 247 17.84 5.96 -4.00
CA THR A 247 17.72 6.48 -5.37
C THR A 247 18.56 7.73 -5.65
N LEU A 248 19.24 8.31 -4.66
CA LEU A 248 20.05 9.52 -4.82
C LEU A 248 21.39 9.24 -5.51
N PHE A 249 21.95 8.07 -5.28
CA PHE A 249 23.20 7.65 -5.91
C PHE A 249 22.86 6.52 -6.88
N GLY A 250 23.02 6.78 -8.16
CA GLY A 250 22.81 5.80 -9.20
C GLY A 250 23.67 4.56 -8.95
N GLY A 251 23.06 3.45 -8.62
CA GLY A 251 23.70 2.14 -8.59
C GLY A 251 23.49 1.45 -9.92
#